data_74b12f6f1cda2ffcbf55602c34f83c23
#
_entry.id   74b12f6f1cda2ffcbf55602c34f83c23
#
_cell.length_a   1.000
_cell.length_b   1.000
_cell.length_c   1.000
_cell.angle_alpha   90.00
_cell.angle_beta   90.00
_cell.angle_gamma   90.00
#
_symmetry.space_group_name_H-M   'P 1'
#
loop_
_entity.id
_entity.type
_entity.pdbx_description
1 polymer ?
#
loop_
_entity_poly.entity_id
_entity_poly.type
_entity_poly.pdbx_seq_one_letter_code
_entity_poly.pdbx_strand_id
1 'polypeptide(L)'
;YVTDTGCGIPQDKLDSIFGRFVKLNSFAQGTGLGLSICRTLINHMGGKIGVESEEGKGSTFWFTLPYKQIEAIEKAPQKKIQSITIAKDKLIILIAEDNESNYKLFESILKYDYHLIHAWDGQEAVNMFKEYDPQIVLMDINMPVMDGYEATKEIRKYSAKVPIIAITAFAYASDEQRVMASGFDGYMPKPINARLLKAQLMDIMQKRIILL
;
A
#
# COMPACT_ATOMS: atom_id res chain seq x y z
N TYR A 1 -14.99 16.03 2.85
CA TYR A 1 -15.93 15.98 3.98
C TYR A 1 -16.66 14.65 4.02
N VAL A 2 -17.13 14.29 5.21
CA VAL A 2 -17.99 13.13 5.45
C VAL A 2 -19.18 13.60 6.29
N THR A 3 -20.39 13.28 5.83
CA THR A 3 -21.63 13.63 6.50
C THR A 3 -22.35 12.35 6.96
N ASP A 4 -22.83 12.34 8.20
CA ASP A 4 -23.68 11.30 8.77
C ASP A 4 -25.04 11.88 9.22
N THR A 5 -26.00 11.00 9.42
CA THR A 5 -27.32 11.30 9.96
C THR A 5 -27.49 10.75 11.38
N GLY A 6 -26.43 10.74 12.15
CA GLY A 6 -26.38 10.23 13.52
C GLY A 6 -27.01 11.15 14.55
N CYS A 7 -26.66 10.92 15.81
CA CYS A 7 -27.20 11.71 16.93
C CYS A 7 -26.73 13.18 16.96
N GLY A 8 -25.77 13.55 16.12
CA GLY A 8 -25.15 14.87 16.16
C GLY A 8 -24.30 15.12 17.42
N ILE A 9 -23.82 16.36 17.55
CA ILE A 9 -22.92 16.78 18.62
C ILE A 9 -23.50 18.07 19.22
N PRO A 10 -23.66 18.12 20.55
CA PRO A 10 -24.09 19.34 21.23
C PRO A 10 -23.15 20.52 20.96
N GLN A 11 -23.68 21.72 20.80
CA GLN A 11 -22.94 22.92 20.42
C GLN A 11 -21.80 23.23 21.38
N ASP A 12 -22.01 23.03 22.69
CA ASP A 12 -21.01 23.26 23.74
C ASP A 12 -19.82 22.27 23.69
N LYS A 13 -19.93 21.20 22.92
CA LYS A 13 -18.89 20.17 22.77
C LYS A 13 -18.07 20.30 21.50
N LEU A 14 -18.53 21.03 20.48
CA LEU A 14 -17.88 21.10 19.17
C LEU A 14 -16.41 21.49 19.24
N ASP A 15 -16.05 22.45 20.10
CA ASP A 15 -14.66 22.91 20.25
C ASP A 15 -13.77 21.87 20.95
N SER A 16 -14.35 21.03 21.78
CA SER A 16 -13.62 20.08 22.63
C SER A 16 -13.39 18.71 21.99
N ILE A 17 -14.19 18.31 20.98
CA ILE A 17 -14.13 16.93 20.43
C ILE A 17 -12.78 16.55 19.81
N PHE A 18 -11.99 17.52 19.38
CA PHE A 18 -10.63 17.29 18.90
C PHE A 18 -9.57 17.25 20.01
N GLY A 19 -10.00 17.34 21.28
CA GLY A 19 -9.13 17.18 22.45
C GLY A 19 -8.72 15.73 22.66
N ARG A 20 -7.63 15.51 23.45
CA ARG A 20 -7.20 14.18 23.82
C ARG A 20 -8.12 13.61 24.90
N PHE A 21 -8.48 12.33 24.78
CA PHE A 21 -9.32 11.58 25.73
C PHE A 21 -10.75 12.14 25.88
N VAL A 22 -11.21 12.97 24.94
CA VAL A 22 -12.57 13.50 24.94
C VAL A 22 -13.52 12.43 24.43
N LYS A 23 -14.60 12.20 25.17
CA LYS A 23 -15.74 11.33 24.82
C LYS A 23 -17.03 12.09 25.07
N LEU A 24 -17.93 12.07 24.12
CA LEU A 24 -19.27 12.66 24.27
C LEU A 24 -20.18 11.82 25.16
N ASN A 25 -19.94 10.50 25.17
CA ASN A 25 -20.62 9.53 25.99
C ASN A 25 -19.61 8.64 26.71
N SER A 26 -19.71 8.52 28.03
CA SER A 26 -18.84 7.69 28.86
C SER A 26 -18.94 6.18 28.55
N PHE A 27 -20.04 5.75 27.96
CA PHE A 27 -20.26 4.35 27.54
C PHE A 27 -19.73 4.06 26.12
N ALA A 28 -19.29 5.08 25.35
CA ALA A 28 -18.75 4.85 24.02
C ALA A 28 -17.43 4.08 24.09
N GLN A 29 -17.33 2.97 23.34
CA GLN A 29 -16.09 2.25 23.16
C GLN A 29 -15.04 3.13 22.46
N GLY A 30 -13.79 3.05 22.89
CA GLY A 30 -12.69 3.77 22.29
C GLY A 30 -11.90 4.60 23.30
N THR A 31 -10.71 5.05 22.91
CA THR A 31 -9.75 5.77 23.78
C THR A 31 -9.99 7.29 23.81
N GLY A 32 -10.83 7.84 22.94
CA GLY A 32 -10.97 9.30 22.78
C GLY A 32 -9.75 9.99 22.16
N LEU A 33 -8.91 9.23 21.43
CA LEU A 33 -7.69 9.75 20.78
C LEU A 33 -7.84 9.99 19.28
N GLY A 34 -8.81 9.36 18.62
CA GLY A 34 -8.91 9.36 17.15
C GLY A 34 -8.93 10.76 16.54
N LEU A 35 -9.87 11.62 16.94
CA LEU A 35 -9.99 12.96 16.38
C LEU A 35 -8.79 13.86 16.74
N SER A 36 -8.18 13.70 17.90
CA SER A 36 -6.97 14.44 18.26
C SER A 36 -5.76 14.04 17.41
N ILE A 37 -5.65 12.76 17.04
CA ILE A 37 -4.64 12.27 16.10
C ILE A 37 -4.90 12.85 14.72
N CYS A 38 -6.14 12.80 14.23
CA CYS A 38 -6.52 13.40 12.94
C CYS A 38 -6.14 14.88 12.89
N ARG A 39 -6.47 15.66 13.92
CA ARG A 39 -6.10 17.09 14.00
C ARG A 39 -4.60 17.30 13.95
N THR A 40 -3.84 16.49 14.68
CA THR A 40 -2.38 16.56 14.67
C THR A 40 -1.81 16.29 13.27
N LEU A 41 -2.27 15.24 12.60
CA LEU A 41 -1.81 14.88 11.26
C LEU A 41 -2.16 15.94 10.22
N ILE A 42 -3.40 16.43 10.20
CA ILE A 42 -3.84 17.46 9.26
C ILE A 42 -3.06 18.76 9.46
N ASN A 43 -2.82 19.16 10.71
CA ASN A 43 -2.02 20.35 11.01
C ASN A 43 -0.56 20.19 10.54
N HIS A 44 0.06 19.01 10.74
CA HIS A 44 1.41 18.72 10.21
C HIS A 44 1.48 18.81 8.69
N MET A 45 0.41 18.46 8.00
CA MET A 45 0.30 18.58 6.54
C MET A 45 -0.06 20.02 6.10
N GLY A 46 -0.13 20.98 7.02
CA GLY A 46 -0.47 22.38 6.73
C GLY A 46 -1.96 22.60 6.43
N GLY A 47 -2.82 21.65 6.77
CA GLY A 47 -4.26 21.69 6.54
C GLY A 47 -5.05 22.18 7.76
N LYS A 48 -6.37 22.15 7.63
CA LYS A 48 -7.33 22.45 8.70
C LYS A 48 -8.35 21.33 8.78
N ILE A 49 -8.85 21.03 9.98
CA ILE A 49 -9.93 20.07 10.23
C ILE A 49 -11.00 20.74 11.08
N GLY A 50 -12.25 20.39 10.82
CA GLY A 50 -13.40 20.93 11.56
C GLY A 50 -14.60 20.00 11.51
N VAL A 51 -15.65 20.42 12.19
CA VAL A 51 -16.95 19.75 12.25
C VAL A 51 -18.06 20.79 12.25
N GLU A 52 -19.15 20.46 11.57
CA GLU A 52 -20.45 21.12 11.65
C GLU A 52 -21.46 20.08 12.09
N SER A 53 -22.21 20.34 13.14
CA SER A 53 -23.15 19.35 13.69
C SER A 53 -24.32 20.02 14.41
N GLU A 54 -25.47 19.36 14.34
CA GLU A 54 -26.66 19.71 15.07
C GLU A 54 -27.20 18.47 15.78
N GLU A 55 -27.43 18.57 17.08
CA GLU A 55 -27.92 17.46 17.90
C GLU A 55 -29.24 16.94 17.34
N GLY A 56 -29.33 15.61 17.15
CA GLY A 56 -30.48 14.94 16.55
C GLY A 56 -30.53 14.95 15.02
N LYS A 57 -29.62 15.63 14.31
CA LYS A 57 -29.60 15.71 12.84
C LYS A 57 -28.38 15.07 12.20
N GLY A 58 -27.29 14.87 12.95
CA GLY A 58 -26.06 14.32 12.44
C GLY A 58 -24.90 15.30 12.41
N SER A 59 -23.81 14.91 11.76
CA SER A 59 -22.56 15.67 11.73
C SER A 59 -21.92 15.68 10.34
N THR A 60 -21.22 16.75 10.03
CA THR A 60 -20.34 16.84 8.86
C THR A 60 -18.93 17.14 9.35
N PHE A 61 -18.05 16.17 9.23
CA PHE A 61 -16.63 16.33 9.48
C PHE A 61 -15.93 16.71 8.17
N TRP A 62 -15.05 17.71 8.22
CA TRP A 62 -14.32 18.16 7.05
C TRP A 62 -12.85 18.43 7.37
N PHE A 63 -12.01 18.34 6.37
CA PHE A 63 -10.62 18.81 6.43
C PHE A 63 -10.19 19.41 5.10
N THR A 64 -9.19 20.26 5.15
CA THR A 64 -8.52 20.83 3.99
C THR A 64 -7.05 20.50 4.02
N LEU A 65 -6.45 20.37 2.83
CA LEU A 65 -4.99 20.25 2.68
C LEU A 65 -4.53 21.29 1.66
N PRO A 66 -3.33 21.90 1.83
CA PRO A 66 -2.79 22.78 0.82
C PRO A 66 -2.56 21.99 -0.47
N TYR A 67 -3.24 22.40 -1.53
CA TYR A 67 -3.03 21.86 -2.87
C TYR A 67 -1.94 22.69 -3.56
N LYS A 68 -0.73 22.14 -3.68
CA LYS A 68 0.27 22.67 -4.61
C LYS A 68 0.03 22.03 -5.96
N GLN A 69 -0.52 22.77 -6.90
CA GLN A 69 -0.49 22.37 -8.29
C GLN A 69 1.00 22.25 -8.67
N ILE A 70 1.44 21.03 -8.87
CA ILE A 70 2.74 20.82 -9.52
C ILE A 70 2.50 21.29 -10.94
N GLU A 71 3.04 22.47 -11.31
CA GLU A 71 3.17 22.83 -12.71
C GLU A 71 3.72 21.60 -13.41
N ALA A 72 2.98 21.12 -14.39
CA ALA A 72 3.38 19.94 -15.14
C ALA A 72 4.85 20.19 -15.50
N ILE A 73 5.76 19.42 -14.89
CA ILE A 73 7.16 19.43 -15.30
C ILE A 73 7.07 19.19 -16.79
N GLU A 74 7.33 20.25 -17.59
CA GLU A 74 7.49 20.10 -19.03
C GLU A 74 8.30 18.85 -19.20
N LYS A 75 7.70 17.85 -19.84
CA LYS A 75 8.31 16.54 -20.04
C LYS A 75 9.71 16.82 -20.51
N ALA A 76 10.68 16.65 -19.63
CA ALA A 76 12.08 16.61 -20.05
C ALA A 76 12.09 15.73 -21.30
N PRO A 77 12.77 16.14 -22.39
CA PRO A 77 12.70 15.42 -23.64
C PRO A 77 12.96 13.97 -23.32
N GLN A 78 11.91 13.17 -23.44
CA GLN A 78 12.04 11.72 -23.36
C GLN A 78 13.08 11.40 -24.42
N LYS A 79 14.34 11.14 -23.99
CA LYS A 79 15.21 10.35 -24.83
C LYS A 79 14.34 9.21 -25.30
N LYS A 80 14.02 9.20 -26.59
CA LYS A 80 13.40 8.05 -27.24
C LYS A 80 14.26 6.86 -26.83
N ILE A 81 13.85 6.20 -25.76
CA ILE A 81 14.21 4.81 -25.55
C ILE A 81 13.54 4.18 -26.77
N GLN A 82 14.37 3.81 -27.75
CA GLN A 82 13.94 3.03 -28.88
C GLN A 82 13.06 1.94 -28.27
N SER A 83 11.79 1.98 -28.65
CA SER A 83 10.81 0.96 -28.28
C SER A 83 11.41 -0.37 -28.69
N ILE A 84 12.05 -1.03 -27.73
CA ILE A 84 12.29 -2.45 -27.84
C ILE A 84 10.89 -3.02 -27.81
N THR A 85 10.40 -3.36 -29.01
CA THR A 85 9.17 -4.10 -29.21
C THR A 85 9.41 -5.47 -28.60
N ILE A 86 9.23 -5.59 -27.28
CA ILE A 86 9.12 -6.86 -26.60
C ILE A 86 7.74 -7.38 -26.99
N ALA A 87 7.77 -8.32 -27.92
CA ALA A 87 6.61 -8.94 -28.51
C ALA A 87 5.77 -9.65 -27.46
N LYS A 88 4.50 -9.40 -27.54
CA LYS A 88 3.33 -10.29 -27.34
C LYS A 88 2.98 -10.89 -25.99
N ASP A 89 3.89 -11.15 -25.06
CA ASP A 89 3.48 -11.72 -23.77
C ASP A 89 3.84 -10.76 -22.64
N LYS A 90 2.82 -10.20 -22.00
CA LYS A 90 3.03 -9.41 -20.79
C LYS A 90 3.71 -10.30 -19.75
N LEU A 91 4.71 -9.75 -19.07
CA LEU A 91 5.37 -10.44 -17.97
C LEU A 91 4.35 -10.80 -16.88
N ILE A 92 4.48 -12.01 -16.35
CA ILE A 92 3.63 -12.52 -15.27
C ILE A 92 4.19 -12.05 -13.93
N ILE A 93 3.35 -11.37 -13.15
CA ILE A 93 3.63 -11.04 -11.76
C ILE A 93 2.71 -11.86 -10.87
N LEU A 94 3.30 -12.65 -9.98
CA LEU A 94 2.58 -13.30 -8.88
C LEU A 94 2.47 -12.34 -7.70
N ILE A 95 1.25 -12.11 -7.22
CA ILE A 95 0.97 -11.27 -6.07
C ILE A 95 0.35 -12.15 -4.99
N ALA A 96 1.09 -12.34 -3.88
CA ALA A 96 0.60 -13.03 -2.69
C ALA A 96 0.16 -11.99 -1.66
N GLU A 97 -1.13 -11.89 -1.42
CA GLU A 97 -1.75 -10.92 -0.53
C GLU A 97 -3.10 -11.47 -0.05
N ASP A 98 -3.29 -11.60 1.26
CA ASP A 98 -4.51 -12.17 1.87
C ASP A 98 -5.69 -11.20 1.95
N ASN A 99 -5.45 -9.90 1.72
CA ASN A 99 -6.48 -8.87 1.77
C ASN A 99 -6.91 -8.44 0.36
N GLU A 100 -8.18 -8.65 0.03
CA GLU A 100 -8.78 -8.30 -1.26
C GLU A 100 -8.60 -6.82 -1.64
N SER A 101 -8.72 -5.91 -0.66
CA SER A 101 -8.58 -4.46 -0.93
C SER A 101 -7.15 -4.09 -1.30
N ASN A 102 -6.16 -4.71 -0.65
CA ASN A 102 -4.77 -4.53 -0.99
C ASN A 102 -4.45 -5.12 -2.37
N TYR A 103 -4.95 -6.33 -2.68
CA TYR A 103 -4.80 -6.92 -4.01
C TYR A 103 -5.41 -6.02 -5.11
N LYS A 104 -6.62 -5.51 -4.91
CA LYS A 104 -7.25 -4.57 -5.86
C LYS A 104 -6.41 -3.31 -6.10
N LEU A 105 -5.68 -2.85 -5.09
CA LEU A 105 -4.74 -1.74 -5.27
C LEU A 105 -3.61 -2.12 -6.23
N PHE A 106 -2.96 -3.28 -6.04
CA PHE A 106 -1.95 -3.78 -6.97
C PHE A 106 -2.52 -3.97 -8.37
N GLU A 107 -3.70 -4.58 -8.47
CA GLU A 107 -4.38 -4.78 -9.75
C GLU A 107 -4.59 -3.44 -10.47
N SER A 108 -5.09 -2.43 -9.78
CA SER A 108 -5.34 -1.10 -10.37
C SER A 108 -4.08 -0.42 -10.91
N ILE A 109 -2.93 -0.68 -10.27
CA ILE A 109 -1.63 -0.10 -10.64
C ILE A 109 -0.98 -0.84 -11.80
N LEU A 110 -1.12 -2.19 -11.86
CA LEU A 110 -0.26 -3.05 -12.67
C LEU A 110 -0.95 -3.77 -13.84
N LYS A 111 -2.28 -3.95 -13.83
CA LYS A 111 -3.02 -4.77 -14.80
C LYS A 111 -2.87 -4.34 -16.28
N TYR A 112 -2.58 -3.08 -16.52
CA TYR A 112 -2.40 -2.59 -17.90
C TYR A 112 -1.04 -2.96 -18.48
N ASP A 113 -0.02 -3.12 -17.61
CA ASP A 113 1.37 -3.34 -18.00
C ASP A 113 1.79 -4.81 -17.89
N TYR A 114 1.14 -5.60 -17.01
CA TYR A 114 1.52 -6.96 -16.64
C TYR A 114 0.35 -7.94 -16.68
N HIS A 115 0.66 -9.23 -16.76
CA HIS A 115 -0.28 -10.30 -16.45
C HIS A 115 -0.17 -10.64 -14.97
N LEU A 116 -1.28 -10.51 -14.24
CA LEU A 116 -1.30 -10.68 -12.79
C LEU A 116 -1.93 -12.03 -12.43
N ILE A 117 -1.29 -12.76 -11.53
CA ILE A 117 -1.86 -13.91 -10.85
C ILE A 117 -1.87 -13.64 -9.36
N HIS A 118 -2.92 -14.07 -8.66
CA HIS A 118 -3.17 -13.77 -7.26
C HIS A 118 -3.18 -15.03 -6.42
N ALA A 119 -2.42 -15.02 -5.34
CA ALA A 119 -2.43 -16.04 -4.29
C ALA A 119 -2.91 -15.42 -2.97
N TRP A 120 -3.78 -16.13 -2.27
CA TRP A 120 -4.39 -15.69 -1.01
C TRP A 120 -3.55 -16.00 0.22
N ASP A 121 -2.55 -16.86 0.08
CA ASP A 121 -1.62 -17.24 1.15
C ASP A 121 -0.28 -17.71 0.55
N GLY A 122 0.69 -17.96 1.44
CA GLY A 122 2.01 -18.38 1.00
C GLY A 122 2.04 -19.78 0.39
N GLN A 123 1.16 -20.69 0.81
CA GLN A 123 1.10 -22.04 0.22
C GLN A 123 0.56 -21.99 -1.21
N GLU A 124 -0.48 -21.18 -1.43
CA GLU A 124 -1.02 -20.95 -2.77
C GLU A 124 0.01 -20.26 -3.66
N ALA A 125 0.76 -19.30 -3.12
CA ALA A 125 1.85 -18.63 -3.85
C ALA A 125 2.91 -19.59 -4.32
N VAL A 126 3.35 -20.55 -3.48
CA VAL A 126 4.31 -21.59 -3.87
C VAL A 126 3.75 -22.49 -4.99
N ASN A 127 2.48 -22.87 -4.91
CA ASN A 127 1.83 -23.72 -5.92
C ASN A 127 1.71 -22.97 -7.25
N MET A 128 1.22 -21.73 -7.23
CA MET A 128 1.10 -20.89 -8.43
C MET A 128 2.47 -20.54 -9.03
N PHE A 129 3.48 -20.35 -8.21
CA PHE A 129 4.85 -20.15 -8.70
C PHE A 129 5.31 -21.34 -9.57
N LYS A 130 5.05 -22.56 -9.15
CA LYS A 130 5.41 -23.79 -9.90
C LYS A 130 4.60 -23.94 -11.18
N GLU A 131 3.34 -23.54 -11.16
CA GLU A 131 2.40 -23.71 -12.27
C GLU A 131 2.63 -22.68 -13.37
N TYR A 132 2.83 -21.40 -13.00
CA TYR A 132 2.82 -20.29 -13.95
C TYR A 132 4.20 -19.71 -14.28
N ASP A 133 5.27 -20.11 -13.58
CA ASP A 133 6.64 -19.59 -13.72
C ASP A 133 6.71 -18.06 -13.82
N PRO A 134 6.23 -17.32 -12.82
CA PRO A 134 6.17 -15.87 -12.85
C PRO A 134 7.58 -15.26 -12.89
N GLN A 135 7.69 -14.11 -13.56
CA GLN A 135 8.97 -13.42 -13.69
C GLN A 135 9.29 -12.51 -12.49
N ILE A 136 8.28 -12.15 -11.70
CA ILE A 136 8.42 -11.35 -10.48
C ILE A 136 7.38 -11.86 -9.47
N VAL A 137 7.73 -11.84 -8.19
CA VAL A 137 6.83 -12.15 -7.08
C VAL A 137 6.74 -10.93 -6.15
N LEU A 138 5.53 -10.47 -5.88
CA LEU A 138 5.21 -9.54 -4.80
C LEU A 138 4.61 -10.35 -3.66
N MET A 139 5.26 -10.39 -2.50
CA MET A 139 4.95 -11.31 -1.42
C MET A 139 4.65 -10.54 -0.14
N ASP A 140 3.40 -10.54 0.31
CA ASP A 140 3.12 -10.09 1.67
C ASP A 140 3.82 -10.99 2.69
N ILE A 141 4.35 -10.37 3.74
CA ILE A 141 5.01 -11.13 4.80
C ILE A 141 3.98 -11.78 5.71
N ASN A 142 2.90 -11.06 6.04
CA ASN A 142 1.93 -11.52 7.03
C ASN A 142 0.68 -12.12 6.35
N MET A 143 0.71 -13.40 6.09
CA MET A 143 -0.40 -14.15 5.52
C MET A 143 -0.76 -15.36 6.37
N PRO A 144 -2.02 -15.83 6.32
CA PRO A 144 -2.44 -17.07 6.98
C PRO A 144 -1.81 -18.30 6.29
N VAL A 145 -1.95 -19.47 6.91
CA VAL A 145 -1.52 -20.79 6.43
C VAL A 145 -0.01 -20.91 6.33
N MET A 146 0.63 -20.12 5.48
CA MET A 146 2.08 -20.02 5.29
C MET A 146 2.45 -18.53 5.12
N ASP A 147 3.35 -18.05 5.94
CA ASP A 147 3.81 -16.66 5.87
C ASP A 147 4.75 -16.42 4.66
N GLY A 148 5.01 -15.14 4.37
CA GLY A 148 5.83 -14.77 3.22
C GLY A 148 7.31 -15.18 3.34
N TYR A 149 7.83 -15.36 4.56
CA TYR A 149 9.19 -15.86 4.77
C TYR A 149 9.30 -17.34 4.41
N GLU A 150 8.35 -18.14 4.86
CA GLU A 150 8.28 -19.56 4.56
C GLU A 150 8.04 -19.79 3.07
N ALA A 151 7.08 -19.05 2.48
CA ALA A 151 6.80 -19.12 1.05
C ALA A 151 8.03 -18.76 0.19
N THR A 152 8.75 -17.69 0.57
CA THR A 152 9.98 -17.29 -0.13
C THR A 152 11.04 -18.38 -0.04
N LYS A 153 11.25 -18.98 1.12
CA LYS A 153 12.19 -20.09 1.30
C LYS A 153 11.83 -21.30 0.44
N GLU A 154 10.54 -21.63 0.33
CA GLU A 154 10.07 -22.71 -0.54
C GLU A 154 10.29 -22.37 -2.02
N ILE A 155 9.94 -21.15 -2.47
CA ILE A 155 10.16 -20.71 -3.86
C ILE A 155 11.66 -20.73 -4.21
N ARG A 156 12.55 -20.36 -3.29
CA ARG A 156 14.00 -20.38 -3.51
C ARG A 156 14.57 -21.77 -3.77
N LYS A 157 13.90 -22.85 -3.35
CA LYS A 157 14.28 -24.21 -3.72
C LYS A 157 14.10 -24.51 -5.22
N TYR A 158 13.18 -23.79 -5.87
CA TYR A 158 12.87 -23.94 -7.30
C TYR A 158 13.57 -22.90 -8.17
N SER A 159 13.68 -21.67 -7.67
CA SER A 159 14.34 -20.58 -8.39
C SER A 159 15.17 -19.70 -7.46
N ALA A 160 16.48 -19.72 -7.65
CA ALA A 160 17.38 -18.81 -6.97
C ALA A 160 17.37 -17.37 -7.57
N LYS A 161 16.80 -17.22 -8.77
CA LYS A 161 16.94 -15.98 -9.58
C LYS A 161 15.66 -15.17 -9.76
N VAL A 162 14.48 -15.71 -9.44
CA VAL A 162 13.25 -14.95 -9.57
C VAL A 162 13.27 -13.80 -8.56
N PRO A 163 13.02 -12.54 -8.96
CA PRO A 163 12.91 -11.45 -8.02
C PRO A 163 11.70 -11.62 -7.12
N ILE A 164 11.91 -11.59 -5.80
CA ILE A 164 10.86 -11.63 -4.79
C ILE A 164 10.96 -10.36 -3.96
N ILE A 165 9.91 -9.53 -4.01
CA ILE A 165 9.80 -8.27 -3.26
C ILE A 165 8.86 -8.50 -2.09
N ALA A 166 9.36 -8.29 -0.88
CA ALA A 166 8.54 -8.33 0.33
C ALA A 166 7.61 -7.12 0.40
N ILE A 167 6.36 -7.35 0.72
CA ILE A 167 5.39 -6.31 1.06
C ILE A 167 5.21 -6.33 2.57
N THR A 168 5.48 -5.24 3.27
CA THR A 168 5.53 -5.26 4.74
C THR A 168 4.86 -4.05 5.36
N ALA A 169 4.19 -4.27 6.50
CA ALA A 169 3.67 -3.18 7.33
C ALA A 169 4.77 -2.48 8.17
N PHE A 170 5.96 -3.10 8.26
CA PHE A 170 7.06 -2.60 9.07
C PHE A 170 8.13 -1.95 8.20
N ALA A 171 8.53 -0.72 8.56
CA ALA A 171 9.48 0.11 7.82
C ALA A 171 10.73 0.45 8.67
N TYR A 172 11.06 -0.36 9.68
CA TYR A 172 12.25 -0.11 10.50
C TYR A 172 13.51 -0.71 9.88
N ALA A 173 14.65 -0.05 10.06
CA ALA A 173 15.94 -0.51 9.52
C ALA A 173 16.35 -1.93 9.99
N SER A 174 15.90 -2.36 11.18
CA SER A 174 16.07 -3.72 11.70
C SER A 174 15.34 -4.77 10.86
N ASP A 175 14.18 -4.40 10.30
CA ASP A 175 13.35 -5.33 9.53
C ASP A 175 13.89 -5.51 8.11
N GLU A 176 14.51 -4.48 7.53
CA GLU A 176 15.16 -4.56 6.22
C GLU A 176 16.25 -5.63 6.20
N GLN A 177 17.14 -5.64 7.21
CA GLN A 177 18.19 -6.65 7.30
C GLN A 177 17.63 -8.07 7.39
N ARG A 178 16.56 -8.26 8.16
CA ARG A 178 15.89 -9.54 8.31
C ARG A 178 15.25 -9.99 7.00
N VAL A 179 14.54 -9.09 6.31
CA VAL A 179 13.91 -9.36 5.02
C VAL A 179 14.95 -9.79 4.00
N MET A 180 16.02 -9.02 3.84
CA MET A 180 17.07 -9.33 2.87
C MET A 180 17.82 -10.65 3.20
N ALA A 181 18.07 -10.92 4.48
CA ALA A 181 18.68 -12.18 4.92
C ALA A 181 17.79 -13.42 4.69
N SER A 182 16.48 -13.22 4.51
CA SER A 182 15.50 -14.29 4.32
C SER A 182 15.27 -14.68 2.86
N GLY A 183 16.05 -14.11 1.92
CA GLY A 183 16.03 -14.49 0.51
C GLY A 183 15.15 -13.62 -0.39
N PHE A 184 14.67 -12.50 0.11
CA PHE A 184 14.04 -11.45 -0.72
C PHE A 184 15.10 -10.63 -1.45
N ASP A 185 14.73 -10.09 -2.61
CA ASP A 185 15.59 -9.21 -3.41
C ASP A 185 15.30 -7.72 -3.18
N GLY A 186 14.27 -7.42 -2.43
CA GLY A 186 13.85 -6.07 -2.07
C GLY A 186 12.63 -6.08 -1.17
N TYR A 187 12.25 -4.91 -0.72
CA TYR A 187 11.04 -4.75 0.10
C TYR A 187 10.30 -3.47 -0.28
N MET A 188 9.01 -3.44 0.05
CA MET A 188 8.15 -2.28 -0.09
C MET A 188 7.26 -2.13 1.15
N PRO A 189 7.32 -0.98 1.83
CA PRO A 189 6.46 -0.74 2.99
C PRO A 189 5.02 -0.46 2.57
N LYS A 190 4.06 -0.94 3.36
CA LYS A 190 2.66 -0.52 3.30
C LYS A 190 2.53 0.86 4.02
N PRO A 191 1.73 1.81 3.51
CA PRO A 191 0.83 1.71 2.35
C PRO A 191 1.58 1.79 1.02
N ILE A 192 1.11 0.99 0.05
CA ILE A 192 1.75 0.89 -1.26
C ILE A 192 1.74 2.22 -2.01
N ASN A 193 2.92 2.68 -2.38
CA ASN A 193 3.10 3.84 -3.24
C ASN A 193 3.25 3.39 -4.70
N ALA A 194 2.27 3.72 -5.54
CA ALA A 194 2.24 3.30 -6.94
C ALA A 194 3.48 3.74 -7.74
N ARG A 195 4.03 4.93 -7.46
CA ARG A 195 5.22 5.45 -8.15
C ARG A 195 6.46 4.65 -7.77
N LEU A 196 6.63 4.37 -6.49
CA LEU A 196 7.78 3.59 -5.99
C LEU A 196 7.69 2.13 -6.47
N LEU A 197 6.50 1.52 -6.45
CA LEU A 197 6.29 0.17 -6.96
C LEU A 197 6.69 0.07 -8.43
N LYS A 198 6.18 0.96 -9.30
CA LYS A 198 6.54 0.96 -10.71
C LYS A 198 8.04 1.21 -10.94
N ALA A 199 8.65 2.12 -10.20
CA ALA A 199 10.09 2.39 -10.31
C ALA A 199 10.93 1.15 -9.92
N GLN A 200 10.58 0.47 -8.83
CA GLN A 200 11.28 -0.74 -8.38
C GLN A 200 11.14 -1.90 -9.38
N LEU A 201 9.94 -2.12 -9.91
CA LEU A 201 9.71 -3.12 -10.97
C LEU A 201 10.54 -2.82 -12.22
N MET A 202 10.61 -1.55 -12.64
CA MET A 202 11.43 -1.15 -13.80
C MET A 202 12.93 -1.39 -13.56
N ASP A 203 13.45 -1.08 -12.36
CA ASP A 203 14.85 -1.31 -12.01
C ASP A 203 15.21 -2.81 -12.05
N ILE A 204 14.33 -3.65 -11.50
CA ILE A 204 14.48 -5.11 -11.54
C ILE A 204 14.50 -5.63 -12.96
N MET A 205 13.62 -5.14 -13.82
CA MET A 205 13.55 -5.54 -15.22
C MET A 205 14.79 -5.11 -16.00
N GLN A 206 15.28 -3.89 -15.78
CA GLN A 206 16.48 -3.39 -16.44
C GLN A 206 17.73 -4.21 -16.05
N LYS A 207 17.87 -4.57 -14.78
CA LYS A 207 18.97 -5.44 -14.32
C LYS A 207 18.94 -6.81 -14.96
N ARG A 208 17.75 -7.35 -15.25
CA ARG A 208 17.61 -8.64 -15.93
C ARG A 208 17.99 -8.60 -17.41
N ILE A 209 17.69 -7.52 -18.11
CA ILE A 209 18.03 -7.33 -19.53
C ILE A 209 19.54 -7.23 -19.73
N ILE A 210 20.27 -6.69 -18.75
CA ILE A 210 21.74 -6.55 -18.83
C ILE A 210 22.47 -7.88 -18.56
N LEU A 211 21.80 -8.86 -17.97
CA LEU A 211 22.37 -10.17 -17.61
C LEU A 211 22.03 -11.29 -18.61
N LEU A 212 21.30 -10.99 -19.68
CA LEU A 212 21.04 -11.84 -20.85
C LEU A 212 21.92 -11.44 -22.02
#